data_29a9925d7c98fa6821fade7734382c6d
#
_entry.id   29a9925d7c98fa6821fade7734382c6d
#
_cell.length_a   1.000
_cell.length_b   1.000
_cell.length_c   1.000
_cell.angle_alpha   90.00
_cell.angle_beta   90.00
_cell.angle_gamma   90.00
#
_symmetry.space_group_name_H-M   'P 1'
#
loop_
_entity.id
_entity.type
_entity.pdbx_description
1 polymer ?
#
loop_
_entity_poly.entity_id
_entity_poly.type
_entity_poly.pdbx_seq_one_letter_code
_entity_poly.pdbx_strand_id
1 'polypeptide(L)'
;DGTGYGTEDIGRIGTQQAFLKAVAKQLLQIGNVKNIPALVDIFYTYVKTDLTTGNLVWLGNEALNIGTENIHFATLPGDGSGYYNKQSVYVLDAQATCDLVNEALNPYNEALTLEDMDILVP
;
A
#
# COMPACT_ATOMS: atom_id res chain seq x y z
N ASP A 1 -10.36 -17.75 -20.18
CA ASP A 1 -11.59 -17.48 -19.46
C ASP A 1 -11.55 -16.08 -18.83
N GLY A 2 -12.23 -15.13 -19.46
CA GLY A 2 -12.24 -13.73 -19.04
C GLY A 2 -12.96 -13.45 -17.72
N THR A 3 -13.57 -14.46 -17.10
CA THR A 3 -14.40 -14.28 -15.90
C THR A 3 -13.60 -14.23 -14.62
N GLY A 4 -12.37 -14.72 -14.61
CA GLY A 4 -11.52 -14.77 -13.42
C GLY A 4 -10.60 -13.57 -13.21
N TYR A 5 -10.48 -12.67 -14.17
CA TYR A 5 -9.40 -11.68 -14.20
C TYR A 5 -9.44 -10.71 -13.01
N GLY A 6 -10.61 -10.22 -12.64
CA GLY A 6 -10.75 -9.31 -11.50
C GLY A 6 -10.59 -9.99 -10.15
N THR A 7 -11.13 -11.21 -10.00
CA THR A 7 -11.04 -11.98 -8.77
C THR A 7 -9.66 -12.58 -8.54
N GLU A 8 -8.96 -12.99 -9.59
CA GLU A 8 -7.58 -13.49 -9.48
C GLU A 8 -6.61 -12.39 -9.05
N ASP A 9 -6.76 -11.17 -9.59
CA ASP A 9 -5.94 -10.02 -9.19
C ASP A 9 -6.18 -9.63 -7.73
N ILE A 10 -7.41 -9.60 -7.26
CA ILE A 10 -7.74 -9.32 -5.87
C ILE A 10 -7.16 -10.39 -4.95
N GLY A 11 -7.27 -11.67 -5.32
CA GLY A 11 -6.66 -12.78 -4.59
C GLY A 11 -5.13 -12.67 -4.54
N ARG A 12 -4.49 -12.31 -5.65
CA ARG A 12 -3.05 -12.11 -5.72
C ARG A 12 -2.59 -10.92 -4.87
N ILE A 13 -3.32 -9.80 -4.90
CA ILE A 13 -3.05 -8.64 -4.06
C ILE A 13 -3.14 -9.03 -2.58
N GLY A 14 -4.19 -9.76 -2.18
CA GLY A 14 -4.35 -10.24 -0.82
C GLY A 14 -3.21 -11.14 -0.36
N THR A 15 -2.74 -12.04 -1.24
CA THR A 15 -1.58 -12.90 -0.98
C THR A 15 -0.29 -12.09 -0.84
N GLN A 16 -0.08 -11.10 -1.70
CA GLN A 16 1.08 -10.21 -1.62
C GLN A 16 1.07 -9.39 -0.33
N GLN A 17 -0.08 -8.87 0.07
CA GLN A 17 -0.23 -8.12 1.33
C GLN A 17 0.05 -9.02 2.54
N ALA A 18 -0.46 -10.25 2.55
CA ALA A 18 -0.19 -11.22 3.62
C ALA A 18 1.30 -11.57 3.71
N PHE A 19 1.96 -11.74 2.56
CA PHE A 19 3.39 -11.99 2.49
C PHE A 19 4.20 -10.81 3.04
N LEU A 20 3.91 -9.59 2.61
CA LEU A 20 4.57 -8.38 3.09
C LEU A 20 4.37 -8.19 4.59
N LYS A 21 3.17 -8.44 5.08
CA LYS A 21 2.86 -8.37 6.51
C LYS A 21 3.67 -9.39 7.32
N ALA A 22 3.78 -10.61 6.83
CA ALA A 22 4.58 -11.66 7.46
C ALA A 22 6.07 -11.31 7.49
N VAL A 23 6.60 -10.79 6.38
CA VAL A 23 7.99 -10.32 6.30
C VAL A 23 8.25 -9.17 7.28
N ALA A 24 7.36 -8.17 7.30
CA ALA A 24 7.47 -7.04 8.22
C ALA A 24 7.45 -7.52 9.67
N LYS A 25 6.57 -8.46 10.01
CA LYS A 25 6.48 -9.04 11.35
C LYS A 25 7.78 -9.71 11.76
N GLN A 26 8.39 -10.50 10.87
CA GLN A 26 9.66 -11.17 11.17
C GLN A 26 10.81 -10.18 11.31
N LEU A 27 10.91 -9.21 10.43
CA LEU A 27 11.98 -8.21 10.46
C LEU A 27 11.93 -7.35 11.72
N LEU A 28 10.73 -7.01 12.20
CA LEU A 28 10.54 -6.14 13.35
C LEU A 28 10.65 -6.88 14.70
N GLN A 29 10.45 -8.21 14.73
CA GLN A 29 10.45 -8.98 15.98
C GLN A 29 11.83 -9.45 16.45
N ILE A 30 12.83 -9.58 15.56
CA ILE A 30 14.08 -10.31 15.87
C ILE A 30 15.20 -9.36 16.33
N GLY A 31 14.90 -8.20 16.90
CA GLY A 31 15.94 -7.30 17.34
C GLY A 31 16.89 -6.85 16.22
N ASN A 32 16.40 -6.84 14.99
CA ASN A 32 17.13 -6.45 13.78
C ASN A 32 17.42 -4.95 13.71
N VAL A 33 17.21 -4.23 14.81
CA VAL A 33 17.48 -2.80 14.93
C VAL A 33 18.93 -2.48 14.50
N LYS A 34 19.85 -3.38 14.78
CA LYS A 34 21.26 -3.22 14.41
C LYS A 34 21.52 -3.41 12.91
N ASN A 35 20.59 -4.01 12.19
CA ASN A 35 20.74 -4.36 10.78
C ASN A 35 19.95 -3.44 9.84
N ILE A 36 19.29 -2.39 10.34
CA ILE A 36 18.54 -1.46 9.50
C ILE A 36 19.38 -0.87 8.37
N PRO A 37 20.60 -0.39 8.58
CA PRO A 37 21.42 0.11 7.49
C PRO A 37 21.68 -0.92 6.40
N ALA A 38 21.94 -2.19 6.79
CA ALA A 38 22.16 -3.28 5.83
C ALA A 38 20.89 -3.61 5.04
N LEU A 39 19.72 -3.58 5.70
CA LEU A 39 18.42 -3.78 5.05
C LEU A 39 18.09 -2.65 4.07
N VAL A 40 18.42 -1.42 4.42
CA VAL A 40 18.26 -0.25 3.55
C VAL A 40 19.15 -0.38 2.31
N ASP A 41 20.39 -0.83 2.45
CA ASP A 41 21.29 -1.06 1.32
C ASP A 41 20.74 -2.12 0.37
N ILE A 42 20.21 -3.23 0.90
CA ILE A 42 19.57 -4.26 0.11
C ILE A 42 18.34 -3.69 -0.64
N PHE A 43 17.50 -2.95 0.07
CA PHE A 43 16.34 -2.30 -0.51
C PHE A 43 16.74 -1.37 -1.68
N TYR A 44 17.75 -0.55 -1.49
CA TYR A 44 18.26 0.36 -2.51
C TYR A 44 18.79 -0.37 -3.75
N THR A 45 19.35 -1.55 -3.56
CA THR A 45 19.87 -2.35 -4.67
C THR A 45 18.76 -2.85 -5.59
N TYR A 46 17.60 -3.22 -5.02
CA TYR A 46 16.53 -3.90 -5.75
C TYR A 46 15.29 -3.04 -6.02
N VAL A 47 15.12 -1.93 -5.34
CA VAL A 47 13.94 -1.07 -5.45
C VAL A 47 14.33 0.32 -5.93
N LYS A 48 13.73 0.77 -7.02
CA LYS A 48 13.88 2.15 -7.49
C LYS A 48 13.04 3.09 -6.63
N THR A 49 13.69 4.07 -6.02
CA THR A 49 13.03 5.09 -5.21
C THR A 49 13.84 6.39 -5.23
N ASP A 50 13.15 7.51 -5.10
CA ASP A 50 13.74 8.82 -4.91
C ASP A 50 13.98 9.16 -3.42
N LEU A 51 13.59 8.28 -2.50
CA LEU A 51 13.89 8.44 -1.09
C LEU A 51 15.39 8.29 -0.86
N THR A 52 15.95 9.15 0.00
CA THR A 52 17.36 9.06 0.39
C THR A 52 17.60 7.91 1.37
N THR A 53 18.84 7.45 1.47
CA THR A 53 19.23 6.45 2.47
C THR A 53 18.87 6.90 3.88
N GLY A 54 19.07 8.18 4.20
CA GLY A 54 18.68 8.74 5.50
C GLY A 54 17.18 8.65 5.76
N ASN A 55 16.36 8.95 4.75
CA ASN A 55 14.90 8.81 4.87
C ASN A 55 14.47 7.36 5.11
N LEU A 56 15.09 6.41 4.42
CA LEU A 56 14.78 4.98 4.59
C LEU A 56 15.20 4.47 5.96
N VAL A 57 16.35 4.88 6.47
CA VAL A 57 16.78 4.53 7.84
C VAL A 57 15.81 5.12 8.87
N TRP A 58 15.39 6.36 8.68
CA TRP A 58 14.41 6.99 9.56
C TRP A 58 13.08 6.25 9.54
N LEU A 59 12.57 5.90 8.36
CA LEU A 59 11.32 5.13 8.22
C LEU A 59 11.45 3.74 8.88
N GLY A 60 12.58 3.07 8.71
CA GLY A 60 12.84 1.77 9.34
C GLY A 60 12.81 1.86 10.87
N ASN A 61 13.42 2.89 11.43
CA ASN A 61 13.39 3.14 12.88
C ASN A 61 11.98 3.45 13.38
N GLU A 62 11.22 4.28 12.67
CA GLU A 62 9.83 4.58 13.00
C GLU A 62 8.95 3.32 12.91
N ALA A 63 9.16 2.47 11.91
CA ALA A 63 8.43 1.21 11.79
C ALA A 63 8.64 0.29 12.99
N LEU A 64 9.83 0.28 13.58
CA LEU A 64 10.11 -0.49 14.81
C LEU A 64 9.32 0.04 16.00
N ASN A 65 9.11 1.37 16.07
CA ASN A 65 8.38 2.00 17.17
C ASN A 65 6.86 1.82 17.04
N ILE A 66 6.34 1.67 15.83
CA ILE A 66 4.91 1.52 15.56
C ILE A 66 4.39 0.17 16.04
N GLY A 67 5.16 -0.90 15.86
CA GLY A 67 4.71 -2.27 16.11
C GLY A 67 3.91 -2.85 14.94
N THR A 68 4.03 -4.15 14.74
CA THR A 68 3.39 -4.84 13.60
C THR A 68 1.87 -4.87 13.67
N GLU A 69 1.30 -4.83 14.86
CA GLU A 69 -0.15 -4.77 15.09
C GLU A 69 -0.78 -3.48 14.58
N ASN A 70 0.00 -2.44 14.39
CA ASN A 70 -0.43 -1.14 13.91
C ASN A 70 -0.18 -0.93 12.41
N ILE A 71 0.33 -1.96 11.71
CA ILE A 71 0.51 -1.93 10.27
C ILE A 71 -0.73 -2.54 9.62
N HIS A 72 -1.44 -1.73 8.84
CA HIS A 72 -2.67 -2.13 8.17
C HIS A 72 -2.50 -2.05 6.66
N PHE A 73 -3.01 -3.05 5.98
CA PHE A 73 -3.05 -3.09 4.52
C PHE A 73 -4.51 -3.02 4.07
N ALA A 74 -4.74 -2.28 3.02
CA ALA A 74 -6.06 -2.18 2.43
C ALA A 74 -5.96 -2.13 0.90
N THR A 75 -6.98 -2.64 0.23
CA THR A 75 -7.17 -2.46 -1.20
C THR A 75 -8.22 -1.40 -1.42
N LEU A 76 -7.95 -0.45 -2.29
CA LEU A 76 -8.93 0.57 -2.62
C LEU A 76 -10.17 -0.09 -3.24
N PRO A 77 -11.39 0.29 -2.79
CA PRO A 77 -12.62 -0.31 -3.31
C PRO A 77 -12.85 0.03 -4.79
N GLY A 78 -13.36 -0.92 -5.54
CA GLY A 78 -13.63 -0.73 -6.96
C GLY A 78 -14.09 -2.00 -7.65
N ASP A 79 -14.15 -1.94 -8.97
CA ASP A 79 -14.59 -3.03 -9.85
C ASP A 79 -13.43 -3.47 -10.76
N GLY A 80 -13.05 -4.74 -10.65
CA GLY A 80 -12.02 -5.36 -11.47
C GLY A 80 -12.47 -5.69 -12.90
N SER A 81 -13.75 -5.56 -13.21
CA SER A 81 -14.30 -5.79 -14.56
C SER A 81 -14.36 -4.54 -15.42
N GLY A 82 -13.77 -3.45 -14.97
CA GLY A 82 -13.78 -2.18 -15.68
C GLY A 82 -13.01 -2.20 -16.99
N TYR A 83 -13.43 -1.33 -17.91
CA TYR A 83 -12.79 -1.18 -19.22
C TYR A 83 -12.58 0.30 -19.54
N TYR A 84 -11.35 0.66 -19.85
CA TYR A 84 -11.00 2.02 -20.22
C TYR A 84 -10.01 2.01 -21.36
N ASN A 85 -10.28 2.79 -22.37
CA ASN A 85 -9.40 2.94 -23.54
C ASN A 85 -8.96 1.61 -24.17
N LYS A 86 -9.91 0.66 -24.31
CA LYS A 86 -9.72 -0.71 -24.83
C LYS A 86 -8.82 -1.61 -23.97
N GLN A 87 -8.60 -1.25 -22.74
CA GLN A 87 -7.85 -2.06 -21.80
C GLN A 87 -8.71 -2.44 -20.60
N SER A 88 -8.49 -3.65 -20.10
CA SER A 88 -9.09 -4.07 -18.83
C SER A 88 -8.41 -3.34 -17.69
N VAL A 89 -9.19 -2.66 -16.86
CA VAL A 89 -8.68 -1.85 -15.75
C VAL A 89 -9.51 -2.11 -14.50
N TYR A 90 -8.88 -1.86 -13.36
CA TYR A 90 -9.58 -1.80 -12.10
C TYR A 90 -10.14 -0.38 -11.93
N VAL A 91 -11.47 -0.25 -11.90
CA VAL A 91 -12.14 1.05 -11.75
C VAL A 91 -12.44 1.28 -10.29
N LEU A 92 -11.87 2.33 -9.72
CA LEU A 92 -12.10 2.68 -8.32
C LEU A 92 -13.53 3.13 -8.10
N ASP A 93 -14.13 2.70 -6.99
CA ASP A 93 -15.32 3.32 -6.43
C ASP A 93 -14.88 4.63 -5.78
N ALA A 94 -15.19 5.75 -6.42
CA ALA A 94 -14.70 7.06 -6.02
C ALA A 94 -15.18 7.43 -4.61
N GLN A 95 -16.46 7.20 -4.29
CA GLN A 95 -17.00 7.54 -2.98
C GLN A 95 -16.40 6.65 -1.87
N ALA A 96 -16.40 5.35 -2.08
CA ALA A 96 -15.85 4.40 -1.11
C ALA A 96 -14.34 4.60 -0.90
N THR A 97 -13.61 4.96 -1.96
CA THR A 97 -12.19 5.30 -1.87
C THR A 97 -11.98 6.58 -1.05
N CYS A 98 -12.77 7.61 -1.30
CA CYS A 98 -12.72 8.86 -0.53
C CYS A 98 -13.02 8.62 0.95
N ASP A 99 -14.03 7.81 1.25
CA ASP A 99 -14.39 7.46 2.63
C ASP A 99 -13.26 6.71 3.34
N LEU A 100 -12.64 5.73 2.67
CA LEU A 100 -11.51 4.98 3.21
C LEU A 100 -10.30 5.88 3.47
N VAL A 101 -9.98 6.77 2.55
CA VAL A 101 -8.87 7.72 2.71
C VAL A 101 -9.14 8.67 3.87
N ASN A 102 -10.35 9.20 4.00
CA ASN A 102 -10.72 10.06 5.12
C ASN A 102 -10.62 9.35 6.47
N GLU A 103 -11.01 8.08 6.53
CA GLU A 103 -10.96 7.30 7.75
C GLU A 103 -9.51 6.95 8.16
N ALA A 104 -8.69 6.52 7.20
CA ALA A 104 -7.42 5.86 7.49
C ALA A 104 -6.19 6.73 7.23
N LEU A 105 -6.24 7.68 6.30
CA LEU A 105 -5.05 8.36 5.78
C LEU A 105 -5.11 9.89 5.84
N ASN A 106 -6.27 10.47 6.10
CA ASN A 106 -6.43 11.92 6.05
C ASN A 106 -5.69 12.59 7.24
N PRO A 107 -4.65 13.38 6.99
CA PRO A 107 -3.92 14.10 8.04
C PRO A 107 -4.53 15.47 8.37
N TYR A 108 -5.59 15.88 7.67
CA TYR A 108 -6.21 17.19 7.83
C TYR A 108 -7.38 17.14 8.83
N ASN A 109 -7.73 18.30 9.36
CA ASN A 109 -8.89 18.44 10.23
C ASN A 109 -10.22 18.39 9.47
N GLU A 110 -10.17 18.71 8.18
CA GLU A 110 -11.34 18.69 7.30
C GLU A 110 -11.35 17.42 6.45
N ALA A 111 -12.55 16.92 6.15
CA ALA A 111 -12.69 15.77 5.27
C ALA A 111 -12.33 16.14 3.83
N LEU A 112 -11.62 15.24 3.16
CA LEU A 112 -11.37 15.35 1.74
C LEU A 112 -12.67 15.08 0.98
N THR A 113 -12.86 15.82 -0.12
CA THR A 113 -14.00 15.66 -1.02
C THR A 113 -13.63 14.83 -2.25
N LEU A 114 -14.62 14.42 -3.03
CA LEU A 114 -14.38 13.74 -4.32
C LEU A 114 -13.59 14.62 -5.29
N GLU A 115 -13.79 15.93 -5.24
CA GLU A 115 -13.05 16.88 -6.06
C GLU A 115 -11.56 16.93 -5.70
N ASP A 116 -11.25 16.88 -4.41
CA ASP A 116 -9.86 16.84 -3.94
C ASP A 116 -9.14 15.56 -4.35
N MET A 117 -9.87 14.46 -4.47
CA MET A 117 -9.30 13.15 -4.82
C MET A 117 -8.97 13.01 -6.31
N ASP A 118 -9.64 13.78 -7.19
CA ASP A 118 -9.43 13.75 -8.65
C ASP A 118 -9.39 12.33 -9.23
N ILE A 119 -10.30 11.47 -8.77
CA ILE A 119 -10.39 10.08 -9.24
C ILE A 119 -11.05 10.04 -10.61
N LEU A 120 -10.35 9.47 -11.59
CA LEU A 120 -10.90 9.27 -12.92
C LEU A 120 -11.98 8.18 -12.88
N VAL A 121 -13.22 8.57 -13.22
CA VAL A 121 -14.33 7.64 -13.40
C VAL A 121 -14.61 7.56 -14.90
N PRO A 122 -14.33 6.42 -15.55
CA PRO A 122 -14.53 6.25 -16.98
C PRO A 122 -16.01 6.25 -17.38
#